data_690a576d7b955140954f17f1c0d6c784
#
_entry.id   690a576d7b955140954f17f1c0d6c784
#
_cell.length_a   1.000
_cell.length_b   1.000
_cell.length_c   1.000
_cell.angle_alpha   90.00
_cell.angle_beta   90.00
_cell.angle_gamma   90.00
#
_symmetry.space_group_name_H-M   'P 1'
#
loop_
_entity.id
_entity.type
_entity.pdbx_description
1 polymer ?
#
loop_
_entity_poly.entity_id
_entity_poly.type
_entity_poly.pdbx_seq_one_letter_code
_entity_poly.pdbx_strand_id
1 'polypeptide(L)'
;AQITFKVELPTALEIIILVFIFSAEILGEISEFYLVFPFWDTVLHTLNGFLAAAIGFSLVDLLNRSDRTVFSLSPLFTAIVAFCFSMTIGVVWEFFEFGMDMIMELDMQKDTVIHTIRSVMLDPGGHNVPYAIQNITDVAVNGQSLGLGGYLDIGLLDTMQDLIVNFIGAAVFSVLGFFYVKSRWQEALYREEKRMTETF
;
A
#
# COMPACT_ATOMS: atom_id res chain seq x y z
N ALA A 1 -16.12 -23.67 -19.33
CA ALA A 1 -16.10 -22.38 -20.03
C ALA A 1 -14.83 -21.66 -19.64
N GLN A 2 -13.85 -21.55 -20.52
CA GLN A 2 -12.66 -20.71 -20.31
C GLN A 2 -13.09 -19.26 -20.52
N ILE A 3 -13.15 -18.49 -19.43
CA ILE A 3 -13.25 -17.03 -19.53
C ILE A 3 -11.83 -16.52 -19.75
N THR A 4 -11.47 -16.28 -21.00
CA THR A 4 -10.20 -15.62 -21.32
C THR A 4 -10.39 -14.11 -21.16
N PHE A 5 -9.93 -13.56 -20.04
CA PHE A 5 -9.81 -12.12 -19.90
C PHE A 5 -8.66 -11.65 -20.80
N LYS A 6 -9.00 -11.16 -21.99
CA LYS A 6 -8.06 -10.41 -22.82
C LYS A 6 -7.97 -8.98 -22.27
N VAL A 7 -7.20 -8.79 -21.22
CA VAL A 7 -6.79 -7.46 -20.75
C VAL A 7 -5.46 -7.17 -21.43
N GLU A 8 -5.46 -6.31 -22.44
CA GLU A 8 -4.23 -5.78 -23.01
C GLU A 8 -3.77 -4.62 -22.13
N LEU A 9 -2.72 -4.86 -21.36
CA LEU A 9 -2.08 -3.80 -20.57
C LEU A 9 -1.27 -2.89 -21.50
N PRO A 10 -1.29 -1.54 -21.27
CA PRO A 10 -0.38 -0.66 -21.97
C PRO A 10 1.07 -1.07 -21.71
N THR A 11 1.92 -1.08 -22.76
CA THR A 11 3.32 -1.51 -22.67
C THR A 11 4.10 -0.77 -21.57
N ALA A 12 3.79 0.50 -21.34
CA ALA A 12 4.42 1.27 -20.25
C ALA A 12 4.09 0.65 -18.86
N LEU A 13 2.86 0.20 -18.65
CA LEU A 13 2.44 -0.42 -17.39
C LEU A 13 3.10 -1.80 -17.22
N GLU A 14 3.21 -2.58 -18.30
CA GLU A 14 3.93 -3.86 -18.28
C GLU A 14 5.40 -3.67 -17.86
N ILE A 15 6.10 -2.68 -18.45
CA ILE A 15 7.49 -2.37 -18.11
C ILE A 15 7.60 -1.96 -16.64
N ILE A 16 6.71 -1.12 -16.15
CA ILE A 16 6.71 -0.68 -14.74
C ILE A 16 6.53 -1.86 -13.80
N ILE A 17 5.58 -2.75 -14.08
CA ILE A 17 5.35 -3.96 -13.28
C ILE A 17 6.60 -4.87 -13.29
N LEU A 18 7.21 -5.09 -14.45
CA LEU A 18 8.41 -5.92 -14.55
C LEU A 18 9.60 -5.31 -13.79
N VAL A 19 9.80 -4.00 -13.89
CA VAL A 19 10.84 -3.30 -13.14
C VAL A 19 10.56 -3.38 -11.63
N PHE A 20 9.30 -3.24 -11.22
CA PHE A 20 8.90 -3.37 -9.83
C PHE A 20 9.20 -4.78 -9.28
N ILE A 21 8.77 -5.83 -9.99
CA ILE A 21 9.05 -7.22 -9.60
C ILE A 21 10.56 -7.48 -9.55
N PHE A 22 11.32 -7.00 -10.55
CA PHE A 22 12.78 -7.10 -10.55
C PHE A 22 13.39 -6.41 -9.33
N SER A 23 12.88 -5.23 -8.95
CA SER A 23 13.36 -4.48 -7.80
C SER A 23 13.06 -5.18 -6.47
N ALA A 24 11.90 -5.80 -6.34
CA ALA A 24 11.51 -6.52 -5.14
C ALA A 24 12.29 -7.86 -5.00
N GLU A 25 12.24 -8.70 -6.04
CA GLU A 25 12.76 -10.07 -5.96
C GLU A 25 14.27 -10.13 -6.19
N ILE A 26 14.77 -9.49 -7.26
CA ILE A 26 16.18 -9.63 -7.64
C ILE A 26 17.07 -8.68 -6.84
N LEU A 27 16.70 -7.39 -6.76
CA LEU A 27 17.48 -6.44 -5.97
C LEU A 27 17.19 -6.59 -4.48
N GLY A 28 15.94 -6.72 -4.08
CA GLY A 28 15.51 -6.82 -2.69
C GLY A 28 16.03 -8.09 -2.02
N GLU A 29 15.57 -9.25 -2.48
CA GLU A 29 15.87 -10.54 -1.85
C GLU A 29 17.24 -11.08 -2.28
N ILE A 30 17.48 -11.28 -3.59
CA ILE A 30 18.72 -11.96 -4.05
C ILE A 30 19.96 -11.09 -3.85
N SER A 31 19.86 -9.77 -4.09
CA SER A 31 20.99 -8.84 -3.90
C SER A 31 21.01 -8.20 -2.52
N GLU A 32 20.17 -8.65 -1.61
CA GLU A 32 20.11 -8.26 -0.20
C GLU A 32 19.87 -6.75 0.03
N PHE A 33 19.19 -6.05 -0.91
CA PHE A 33 18.94 -4.61 -0.78
C PHE A 33 18.08 -4.27 0.43
N TYR A 34 17.20 -5.15 0.88
CA TYR A 34 16.47 -4.98 2.14
C TYR A 34 17.39 -4.88 3.35
N LEU A 35 18.58 -5.53 3.31
CA LEU A 35 19.56 -5.46 4.40
C LEU A 35 20.54 -4.30 4.24
N VAL A 36 20.91 -3.96 2.99
CA VAL A 36 21.94 -2.93 2.69
C VAL A 36 21.35 -1.52 2.68
N PHE A 37 20.12 -1.36 2.23
CA PHE A 37 19.44 -0.07 2.11
C PHE A 37 18.20 -0.03 3.00
N PRO A 38 18.26 0.54 4.21
CA PRO A 38 17.17 0.48 5.20
C PRO A 38 15.83 1.06 4.74
N PHE A 39 15.82 1.85 3.67
CA PHE A 39 14.61 2.45 3.09
C PHE A 39 14.14 1.77 1.81
N TRP A 40 14.76 0.63 1.41
CA TRP A 40 14.41 -0.04 0.16
C TRP A 40 12.97 -0.53 0.16
N ASP A 41 12.57 -1.15 1.21
CA ASP A 41 11.22 -1.62 1.46
C ASP A 41 10.20 -0.47 1.47
N THR A 42 10.44 0.58 2.25
CA THR A 42 9.65 1.81 2.26
C THR A 42 9.40 2.39 0.86
N VAL A 43 10.43 2.38 -0.01
CA VAL A 43 10.31 2.85 -1.40
C VAL A 43 9.38 1.94 -2.19
N LEU A 44 9.53 0.62 -2.05
CA LEU A 44 8.71 -0.34 -2.79
C LEU A 44 7.24 -0.27 -2.36
N HIS A 45 6.95 -0.23 -1.06
CA HIS A 45 5.58 -0.10 -0.56
C HIS A 45 4.93 1.23 -0.94
N THR A 46 5.69 2.34 -0.91
CA THR A 46 5.20 3.65 -1.40
C THR A 46 4.86 3.60 -2.90
N LEU A 47 5.74 3.01 -3.72
CA LEU A 47 5.51 2.84 -5.15
C LEU A 47 4.34 1.89 -5.42
N ASN A 48 4.22 0.80 -4.66
CA ASN A 48 3.07 -0.11 -4.74
C ASN A 48 1.76 0.63 -4.51
N GLY A 49 1.69 1.45 -3.45
CA GLY A 49 0.53 2.28 -3.15
C GLY A 49 0.16 3.22 -4.29
N PHE A 50 1.15 3.89 -4.87
CA PHE A 50 0.97 4.79 -6.00
C PHE A 50 0.51 4.04 -7.26
N LEU A 51 1.17 2.94 -7.63
CA LEU A 51 0.86 2.16 -8.83
C LEU A 51 -0.49 1.43 -8.73
N ALA A 52 -0.81 0.86 -7.57
CA ALA A 52 -2.10 0.22 -7.35
C ALA A 52 -3.25 1.24 -7.44
N ALA A 53 -3.05 2.45 -6.91
CA ALA A 53 -4.03 3.54 -7.09
C ALA A 53 -4.18 3.94 -8.56
N ALA A 54 -3.08 3.97 -9.34
CA ALA A 54 -3.12 4.23 -10.78
C ALA A 54 -3.92 3.17 -11.54
N ILE A 55 -3.77 1.89 -11.16
CA ILE A 55 -4.55 0.79 -11.73
C ILE A 55 -6.03 0.95 -11.36
N GLY A 56 -6.36 1.14 -10.10
CA GLY A 56 -7.74 1.35 -9.63
C GLY A 56 -8.41 2.54 -10.33
N PHE A 57 -7.68 3.64 -10.48
CA PHE A 57 -8.12 4.81 -11.24
C PHE A 57 -8.41 4.47 -12.70
N SER A 58 -7.50 3.76 -13.37
CA SER A 58 -7.64 3.39 -14.78
C SER A 58 -8.83 2.47 -15.02
N LEU A 59 -9.11 1.55 -14.08
CA LEU A 59 -10.30 0.69 -14.14
C LEU A 59 -11.60 1.51 -14.08
N VAL A 60 -11.67 2.50 -13.19
CA VAL A 60 -12.84 3.39 -13.09
C VAL A 60 -12.97 4.28 -14.32
N ASP A 61 -11.86 4.85 -14.84
CA ASP A 61 -11.88 5.67 -16.06
C ASP A 61 -12.34 4.85 -17.28
N LEU A 62 -11.93 3.59 -17.37
CA LEU A 62 -12.40 2.66 -18.41
C LEU A 62 -13.92 2.42 -18.31
N LEU A 63 -14.45 2.24 -17.10
CA LEU A 63 -15.88 2.10 -16.88
C LEU A 63 -16.64 3.38 -17.26
N ASN A 64 -16.10 4.56 -16.93
CA ASN A 64 -16.68 5.85 -17.28
C ASN A 64 -16.73 6.11 -18.80
N ARG A 65 -15.83 5.51 -19.57
CA ARG A 65 -15.79 5.66 -21.04
C ARG A 65 -16.61 4.62 -21.79
N SER A 66 -17.13 3.62 -21.09
CA SER A 66 -17.89 2.54 -21.71
C SER A 66 -19.31 2.99 -22.04
N ASP A 67 -19.72 2.91 -23.31
CA ASP A 67 -21.09 3.16 -23.75
C ASP A 67 -22.13 2.21 -23.11
N ARG A 68 -21.68 1.18 -22.42
CA ARG A 68 -22.54 0.21 -21.73
C ARG A 68 -22.93 0.65 -20.31
N THR A 69 -22.26 1.67 -19.76
CA THR A 69 -22.54 2.17 -18.40
C THR A 69 -23.30 3.49 -18.48
N VAL A 70 -24.46 3.53 -17.82
CA VAL A 70 -25.34 4.72 -17.75
C VAL A 70 -24.83 5.75 -16.75
N PHE A 71 -23.75 5.43 -16.00
CA PHE A 71 -23.25 6.26 -14.90
C PHE A 71 -21.91 6.91 -15.28
N SER A 72 -21.83 8.22 -15.19
CA SER A 72 -20.54 8.92 -15.14
C SER A 72 -20.17 9.16 -13.66
N LEU A 73 -19.15 8.47 -13.21
CA LEU A 73 -18.66 8.61 -11.83
C LEU A 73 -17.92 9.94 -11.67
N SER A 74 -18.20 10.65 -10.58
CA SER A 74 -17.60 11.95 -10.33
C SER A 74 -16.08 11.84 -10.11
N PRO A 75 -15.32 12.93 -10.34
CA PRO A 75 -13.88 12.95 -10.08
C PRO A 75 -13.50 12.54 -8.67
N LEU A 76 -14.28 12.98 -7.67
CA LEU A 76 -14.07 12.63 -6.28
C LEU A 76 -14.30 11.13 -6.03
N PHE A 77 -15.36 10.57 -6.58
CA PHE A 77 -15.65 9.14 -6.43
C PHE A 77 -14.56 8.29 -7.07
N THR A 78 -14.09 8.66 -8.27
CA THR A 78 -12.97 7.98 -8.95
C THR A 78 -11.71 7.99 -8.10
N ALA A 79 -11.37 9.12 -7.48
CA ALA A 79 -10.21 9.22 -6.60
C ALA A 79 -10.35 8.36 -5.33
N ILE A 80 -11.54 8.33 -4.72
CA ILE A 80 -11.81 7.49 -3.54
C ILE A 80 -11.70 6.02 -3.89
N VAL A 81 -12.26 5.58 -5.01
CA VAL A 81 -12.17 4.17 -5.44
C VAL A 81 -10.73 3.78 -5.73
N ALA A 82 -9.96 4.63 -6.41
CA ALA A 82 -8.54 4.40 -6.67
C ALA A 82 -7.75 4.24 -5.36
N PHE A 83 -7.99 5.12 -4.39
CA PHE A 83 -7.40 5.05 -3.06
C PHE A 83 -7.77 3.75 -2.33
N CYS A 84 -9.07 3.42 -2.26
CA CYS A 84 -9.53 2.20 -1.59
C CYS A 84 -9.00 0.93 -2.27
N PHE A 85 -8.93 0.91 -3.59
CA PHE A 85 -8.34 -0.20 -4.34
C PHE A 85 -6.89 -0.41 -3.94
N SER A 86 -6.09 0.66 -3.91
CA SER A 86 -4.69 0.58 -3.50
C SER A 86 -4.52 0.09 -2.07
N MET A 87 -5.29 0.63 -1.13
CA MET A 87 -5.24 0.19 0.27
C MET A 87 -5.61 -1.28 0.41
N THR A 88 -6.58 -1.77 -0.37
CA THR A 88 -6.95 -3.19 -0.37
C THR A 88 -5.79 -4.06 -0.86
N ILE A 89 -5.10 -3.65 -1.92
CA ILE A 89 -3.93 -4.39 -2.43
C ILE A 89 -2.82 -4.42 -1.38
N GLY A 90 -2.51 -3.28 -0.73
CA GLY A 90 -1.53 -3.22 0.35
C GLY A 90 -1.87 -4.16 1.51
N VAL A 91 -3.10 -4.13 2.02
CA VAL A 91 -3.54 -5.03 3.11
C VAL A 91 -3.48 -6.51 2.71
N VAL A 92 -3.84 -6.84 1.46
CA VAL A 92 -3.74 -8.23 0.97
C VAL A 92 -2.28 -8.69 0.90
N TRP A 93 -1.37 -7.77 0.57
CA TRP A 93 0.06 -8.06 0.58
C TRP A 93 0.57 -8.35 2.00
N GLU A 94 0.23 -7.53 2.99
CA GLU A 94 0.57 -7.79 4.39
C GLU A 94 0.02 -9.15 4.91
N PHE A 95 -1.19 -9.53 4.48
CA PHE A 95 -1.72 -10.86 4.79
C PHE A 95 -0.90 -11.98 4.14
N PHE A 96 -0.37 -11.74 2.96
CA PHE A 96 0.51 -12.69 2.29
C PHE A 96 1.82 -12.84 3.05
N GLU A 97 2.49 -11.74 3.40
CA GLU A 97 3.74 -11.76 4.17
C GLU A 97 3.57 -12.46 5.51
N PHE A 98 2.56 -12.06 6.29
CA PHE A 98 2.20 -12.73 7.53
C PHE A 98 1.94 -14.24 7.35
N GLY A 99 1.23 -14.60 6.28
CA GLY A 99 0.96 -16.02 5.98
C GLY A 99 2.22 -16.80 5.63
N MET A 100 3.15 -16.19 4.90
CA MET A 100 4.44 -16.80 4.57
C MET A 100 5.29 -17.01 5.80
N ASP A 101 5.35 -16.04 6.72
CA ASP A 101 6.10 -16.15 7.96
C ASP A 101 5.52 -17.24 8.87
N MET A 102 4.19 -17.29 9.02
CA MET A 102 3.52 -18.25 9.90
C MET A 102 3.46 -19.68 9.35
N ILE A 103 3.39 -19.87 8.03
CA ILE A 103 3.18 -21.19 7.40
C ILE A 103 4.48 -21.76 6.83
N MET A 104 5.30 -20.90 6.23
CA MET A 104 6.55 -21.31 5.57
C MET A 104 7.78 -21.06 6.42
N GLU A 105 7.60 -20.53 7.65
CA GLU A 105 8.68 -20.21 8.59
C GLU A 105 9.72 -19.25 7.96
N LEU A 106 9.23 -18.24 7.22
CA LEU A 106 10.03 -17.18 6.65
C LEU A 106 10.09 -15.98 7.60
N ASP A 107 10.69 -14.88 7.15
CA ASP A 107 10.82 -13.60 7.85
C ASP A 107 10.62 -12.47 6.82
N MET A 108 9.42 -12.43 6.23
CA MET A 108 9.05 -11.39 5.26
C MET A 108 8.70 -10.09 5.99
N GLN A 109 7.92 -10.18 7.08
CA GLN A 109 7.67 -9.07 7.98
C GLN A 109 8.90 -8.86 8.86
N LYS A 110 9.68 -7.83 8.57
CA LYS A 110 10.97 -7.60 9.22
C LYS A 110 10.81 -7.18 10.68
N ASP A 111 11.66 -7.70 11.52
CA ASP A 111 11.62 -7.45 12.95
C ASP A 111 12.36 -6.17 13.33
N THR A 112 11.80 -5.44 14.29
CA THR A 112 12.40 -4.23 14.84
C THR A 112 12.75 -4.41 16.32
N VAL A 113 13.96 -4.01 16.72
CA VAL A 113 14.34 -3.97 18.14
C VAL A 113 13.85 -2.67 18.75
N ILE A 114 12.96 -2.79 19.74
CA ILE A 114 12.36 -1.65 20.45
C ILE A 114 12.79 -1.60 21.93
N HIS A 115 12.77 -0.39 22.50
CA HIS A 115 13.21 -0.17 23.90
C HIS A 115 12.05 0.15 24.83
N THR A 116 10.83 0.12 24.34
CA THR A 116 9.63 0.39 25.14
C THR A 116 8.49 -0.48 24.65
N ILE A 117 7.88 -1.22 25.56
CA ILE A 117 6.63 -1.92 25.30
C ILE A 117 5.52 -1.34 26.20
N ARG A 118 4.28 -1.37 25.73
CA ARG A 118 3.13 -0.88 26.47
C ARG A 118 1.96 -1.83 26.28
N SER A 119 1.39 -2.30 27.39
CA SER A 119 0.22 -3.17 27.34
C SER A 119 -0.58 -3.09 28.64
N VAL A 120 -1.87 -3.32 28.56
CA VAL A 120 -2.72 -3.54 29.74
C VAL A 120 -2.38 -4.86 30.46
N MET A 121 -1.83 -5.84 29.71
CA MET A 121 -1.37 -7.11 30.27
C MET A 121 -0.18 -6.99 31.22
N LEU A 122 0.51 -5.86 31.21
CA LEU A 122 1.64 -5.55 32.07
C LEU A 122 1.22 -4.80 33.34
N ASP A 123 -0.05 -4.47 33.50
CA ASP A 123 -0.55 -3.75 34.68
C ASP A 123 -0.49 -4.64 35.92
N PRO A 124 0.31 -4.29 36.96
CA PRO A 124 0.41 -5.07 38.18
C PRO A 124 -0.90 -5.12 38.99
N GLY A 125 -1.79 -4.12 38.77
CA GLY A 125 -3.08 -4.03 39.45
C GLY A 125 -4.18 -4.86 38.78
N GLY A 126 -3.95 -5.42 37.61
CA GLY A 126 -4.94 -6.17 36.86
C GLY A 126 -6.13 -5.33 36.37
N HIS A 127 -5.95 -4.01 36.31
CA HIS A 127 -6.94 -3.07 35.79
C HIS A 127 -6.70 -2.88 34.26
N ASN A 128 -7.67 -2.36 33.56
CA ASN A 128 -7.53 -2.06 32.11
C ASN A 128 -6.78 -0.71 31.90
N VAL A 129 -5.57 -0.59 32.50
CA VAL A 129 -4.72 0.57 32.40
C VAL A 129 -3.42 0.19 31.68
N PRO A 130 -3.03 0.86 30.58
CA PRO A 130 -1.79 0.57 29.88
C PRO A 130 -0.57 0.85 30.78
N TYR A 131 0.22 -0.17 31.03
CA TYR A 131 1.50 -0.05 31.75
C TYR A 131 2.66 -0.14 30.76
N ALA A 132 3.68 0.72 30.94
CA ALA A 132 4.84 0.77 30.04
C ALA A 132 6.10 0.28 30.75
N ILE A 133 6.82 -0.63 30.10
CA ILE A 133 8.20 -0.94 30.44
C ILE A 133 9.08 -0.15 29.46
N GLN A 134 9.97 0.67 29.99
CA GLN A 134 10.84 1.56 29.23
C GLN A 134 12.31 1.21 29.43
N ASN A 135 13.17 1.70 28.54
CA ASN A 135 14.61 1.49 28.58
C ASN A 135 14.99 0.00 28.61
N ILE A 136 14.29 -0.80 27.82
CA ILE A 136 14.61 -2.22 27.68
C ILE A 136 15.96 -2.36 26.98
N THR A 137 16.89 -3.03 27.63
CA THR A 137 18.26 -3.26 27.14
C THR A 137 18.57 -4.73 26.93
N ASP A 138 17.69 -5.61 27.42
CA ASP A 138 17.79 -7.03 27.25
C ASP A 138 16.44 -7.71 27.46
N VAL A 139 16.25 -8.85 26.76
CA VAL A 139 15.09 -9.72 26.92
C VAL A 139 15.59 -11.16 26.99
N ALA A 140 15.07 -11.92 27.94
CA ALA A 140 15.37 -13.33 28.09
C ALA A 140 14.17 -14.19 27.70
N VAL A 141 14.40 -15.18 26.86
CA VAL A 141 13.42 -16.23 26.50
C VAL A 141 13.90 -17.55 27.09
N ASN A 142 13.05 -18.23 27.84
CA ASN A 142 13.40 -19.47 28.55
C ASN A 142 14.65 -19.34 29.45
N GLY A 143 14.85 -18.13 30.01
CA GLY A 143 15.99 -17.85 30.89
C GLY A 143 17.32 -17.55 30.18
N GLN A 144 17.31 -17.47 28.85
CA GLN A 144 18.50 -17.11 28.06
C GLN A 144 18.28 -15.70 27.44
N SER A 145 19.27 -14.81 27.62
CA SER A 145 19.26 -13.51 26.97
C SER A 145 19.34 -13.66 25.47
N LEU A 146 18.54 -12.89 24.75
CA LEU A 146 18.59 -12.82 23.29
C LEU A 146 19.79 -12.02 22.78
N GLY A 147 20.37 -11.14 23.61
CA GLY A 147 21.54 -10.34 23.25
C GLY A 147 21.27 -9.25 22.20
N LEU A 148 19.99 -8.92 21.94
CA LEU A 148 19.59 -7.97 20.90
C LEU A 148 19.61 -6.51 21.34
N GLY A 149 19.87 -6.25 22.63
CA GLY A 149 19.91 -4.91 23.18
C GLY A 149 18.53 -4.28 23.45
N GLY A 150 17.44 -4.99 23.20
CA GLY A 150 16.07 -4.52 23.38
C GLY A 150 15.05 -5.63 23.24
N TYR A 151 13.78 -5.27 23.08
CA TYR A 151 12.67 -6.19 22.83
C TYR A 151 12.47 -6.34 21.32
N LEU A 152 12.43 -7.57 20.85
CA LEU A 152 12.16 -7.88 19.45
C LEU A 152 10.66 -7.74 19.19
N ASP A 153 10.31 -6.83 18.33
CA ASP A 153 8.96 -6.71 17.76
C ASP A 153 8.85 -7.68 16.57
N ILE A 154 7.87 -8.53 16.59
CA ILE A 154 7.72 -9.57 15.55
C ILE A 154 6.82 -9.03 14.44
N GLY A 155 7.39 -8.23 13.53
CA GLY A 155 6.74 -7.77 12.31
C GLY A 155 5.63 -6.71 12.47
N LEU A 156 5.20 -6.35 13.68
CA LEU A 156 4.09 -5.39 13.87
C LEU A 156 4.44 -3.99 13.38
N LEU A 157 5.64 -3.51 13.67
CA LEU A 157 6.07 -2.18 13.25
C LEU A 157 6.33 -2.11 11.75
N ASP A 158 6.86 -3.16 11.17
CA ASP A 158 7.07 -3.31 9.73
C ASP A 158 5.73 -3.21 8.99
N THR A 159 4.80 -4.13 9.26
CA THR A 159 3.43 -4.10 8.71
C THR A 159 2.77 -2.72 8.80
N MET A 160 2.85 -2.07 9.98
CA MET A 160 2.22 -0.76 10.16
C MET A 160 2.92 0.33 9.37
N GLN A 161 4.25 0.29 9.27
CA GLN A 161 5.03 1.23 8.46
C GLN A 161 4.69 1.08 6.98
N ASP A 162 4.60 -0.14 6.47
CA ASP A 162 4.33 -0.44 5.07
C ASP A 162 2.92 -0.04 4.67
N LEU A 163 1.93 -0.29 5.52
CA LEU A 163 0.58 0.23 5.33
C LEU A 163 0.54 1.76 5.31
N ILE A 164 1.34 2.45 6.14
CA ILE A 164 1.40 3.92 6.17
C ILE A 164 2.04 4.46 4.90
N VAL A 165 3.15 3.89 4.43
CA VAL A 165 3.82 4.39 3.22
C VAL A 165 3.05 4.04 1.96
N ASN A 166 2.37 2.89 1.92
CA ASN A 166 1.40 2.55 0.89
C ASN A 166 0.23 3.56 0.86
N PHE A 167 -0.31 3.92 2.04
CA PHE A 167 -1.33 4.97 2.17
C PHE A 167 -0.84 6.30 1.56
N ILE A 168 0.39 6.72 1.85
CA ILE A 168 0.95 7.96 1.31
C ILE A 168 1.02 7.90 -0.22
N GLY A 169 1.53 6.81 -0.78
CA GLY A 169 1.58 6.59 -2.23
C GLY A 169 0.20 6.65 -2.87
N ALA A 170 -0.77 5.93 -2.29
CA ALA A 170 -2.15 5.91 -2.73
C ALA A 170 -2.83 7.28 -2.66
N ALA A 171 -2.62 8.03 -1.56
CA ALA A 171 -3.19 9.36 -1.37
C ALA A 171 -2.63 10.36 -2.39
N VAL A 172 -1.32 10.36 -2.60
CA VAL A 172 -0.67 11.26 -3.58
C VAL A 172 -1.24 11.01 -4.97
N PHE A 173 -1.27 9.75 -5.42
CA PHE A 173 -1.85 9.45 -6.74
C PHE A 173 -3.32 9.85 -6.83
N SER A 174 -4.13 9.52 -5.84
CA SER A 174 -5.57 9.79 -5.85
C SER A 174 -5.89 11.29 -5.89
N VAL A 175 -5.10 12.12 -5.19
CA VAL A 175 -5.20 13.58 -5.26
C VAL A 175 -4.83 14.10 -6.66
N LEU A 176 -3.73 13.63 -7.24
CA LEU A 176 -3.34 14.00 -8.61
C LEU A 176 -4.40 13.57 -9.63
N GLY A 177 -4.91 12.35 -9.51
CA GLY A 177 -5.97 11.80 -10.34
C GLY A 177 -7.27 12.59 -10.23
N PHE A 178 -7.65 13.02 -9.03
CA PHE A 178 -8.80 13.89 -8.82
C PHE A 178 -8.69 15.20 -9.62
N PHE A 179 -7.59 15.91 -9.52
CA PHE A 179 -7.39 17.16 -10.24
C PHE A 179 -7.33 16.94 -11.76
N TYR A 180 -6.73 15.86 -12.21
CA TYR A 180 -6.68 15.50 -13.63
C TYR A 180 -8.09 15.27 -14.21
N VAL A 181 -8.93 14.48 -13.55
CA VAL A 181 -10.31 14.23 -14.02
C VAL A 181 -11.16 15.48 -13.90
N LYS A 182 -11.01 16.25 -12.82
CA LYS A 182 -11.75 17.49 -12.61
C LYS A 182 -11.49 18.51 -13.73
N SER A 183 -10.23 18.69 -14.15
CA SER A 183 -9.89 19.61 -15.25
C SER A 183 -10.50 19.14 -16.57
N ARG A 184 -10.41 17.86 -16.89
CA ARG A 184 -11.04 17.29 -18.10
C ARG A 184 -12.56 17.44 -18.10
N TRP A 185 -13.19 17.29 -16.97
CA TRP A 185 -14.64 17.48 -16.80
C TRP A 185 -15.06 18.93 -17.08
N GLN A 186 -14.30 19.87 -16.54
CA GLN A 186 -14.55 21.30 -16.77
C GLN A 186 -14.36 21.68 -18.25
N GLU A 187 -13.33 21.17 -18.90
CA GLU A 187 -13.12 21.37 -20.34
C GLU A 187 -14.26 20.79 -21.19
N ALA A 188 -14.77 19.61 -20.83
CA ALA A 188 -15.89 18.99 -21.53
C ALA A 188 -17.16 19.83 -21.41
N LEU A 189 -17.50 20.29 -20.22
CA LEU A 189 -18.65 21.17 -19.97
C LEU A 189 -18.54 22.49 -20.74
N TYR A 190 -17.35 23.13 -20.72
CA TYR A 190 -17.13 24.37 -21.47
C TYR A 190 -17.30 24.18 -22.99
N ARG A 191 -16.85 23.06 -23.55
CA ARG A 191 -17.03 22.74 -24.98
C ARG A 191 -18.49 22.50 -25.33
N GLU A 192 -19.25 21.84 -24.47
CA GLU A 192 -20.71 21.68 -24.67
C GLU A 192 -21.47 23.00 -24.62
N GLU A 193 -21.18 23.83 -23.64
CA GLU A 193 -21.80 25.15 -23.50
C GLU A 193 -21.52 26.05 -24.72
N LYS A 194 -20.25 26.07 -25.17
CA LYS A 194 -19.87 26.81 -26.38
C LYS A 194 -20.62 26.31 -27.62
N ARG A 195 -20.72 25.00 -27.79
CA ARG A 195 -21.44 24.40 -28.94
C ARG A 195 -22.92 24.74 -28.91
N MET A 196 -23.56 24.76 -27.75
CA MET A 196 -24.98 25.20 -27.65
C MET A 196 -25.16 26.67 -27.98
N THR A 197 -24.24 27.56 -27.58
CA THR A 197 -24.33 29.00 -27.90
C THR A 197 -24.03 29.33 -29.36
N GLU A 198 -23.30 28.51 -30.08
CA GLU A 198 -23.00 28.68 -31.51
C GLU A 198 -24.12 28.13 -32.43
N THR A 199 -25.06 27.35 -31.87
CA THR A 199 -26.18 26.75 -32.63
C THR A 199 -27.46 27.61 -32.64
N PHE A 200 -27.47 28.72 -31.90
CA PHE A 200 -28.52 29.74 -31.88
C PHE A 200 -28.05 31.03 -32.52
#